data_c05f3de5277f1befb6a6f5f1dc28e903
#
_entry.id   c05f3de5277f1befb6a6f5f1dc28e903
#
_cell.length_a   1.000
_cell.length_b   1.000
_cell.length_c   1.000
_cell.angle_alpha   90.00
_cell.angle_beta   90.00
_cell.angle_gamma   90.00
#
_symmetry.space_group_name_H-M   'P 1'
#
loop_
_entity.id
_entity.type
_entity.pdbx_description
1 polymer ?
#
loop_
_entity_poly.entity_id
_entity_poly.type
_entity_poly.pdbx_seq_one_letter_code
_entity_poly.pdbx_strand_id
1 'polypeptide(L)'
;GGHSWDFFGVAWHLKRVLKPGGVIVWVVADATKDGSESGSSFEQALHFKRLGLNLLDTMIWNKPPAGANGNNDAYSQSAEYMFIATKGKPKTSNRLADRVNKSAGTSRAGTSGGRAEKYGSKDTGRIQQIGDLGLRTNVWDLGLASQQKAEDKSDHPAPFPFNLARDHIATWSNPGDLVLDPFSGSGTTAKAAKTLGRQFIGLEVNPDYCAIAEQRIAQEVLELV
;
A
#
# COMPACT_ATOMS: atom_id res chain seq x y z
N GLY A 1 -7.81 -29.16 -4.92
CA GLY A 1 -8.87 -28.59 -4.12
C GLY A 1 -8.55 -27.13 -3.85
N GLY A 2 -9.25 -26.21 -4.53
CA GLY A 2 -9.07 -24.78 -4.28
C GLY A 2 -9.65 -24.44 -2.91
N HIS A 3 -8.82 -23.96 -2.02
CA HIS A 3 -9.33 -23.33 -0.80
C HIS A 3 -10.02 -22.03 -1.20
N SER A 4 -11.35 -22.00 -1.11
CA SER A 4 -12.10 -20.75 -1.17
C SER A 4 -11.80 -19.99 0.12
N TRP A 5 -11.00 -18.93 0.05
CA TRP A 5 -10.81 -18.07 1.21
C TRP A 5 -12.00 -17.12 1.38
N ASP A 6 -12.41 -16.95 2.64
CA ASP A 6 -13.54 -16.09 2.99
C ASP A 6 -13.07 -14.63 3.20
N PHE A 7 -13.10 -13.85 2.12
CA PHE A 7 -12.81 -12.41 2.21
C PHE A 7 -13.73 -11.70 3.21
N PHE A 8 -15.03 -12.03 3.20
CA PHE A 8 -16.03 -11.30 3.99
C PHE A 8 -15.81 -11.49 5.49
N GLY A 9 -15.51 -12.71 5.90
CA GLY A 9 -15.13 -13.03 7.28
C GLY A 9 -13.85 -12.34 7.70
N VAL A 10 -12.80 -12.39 6.86
CA VAL A 10 -11.53 -11.70 7.12
C VAL A 10 -11.74 -10.19 7.26
N ALA A 11 -12.46 -9.56 6.33
CA ALA A 11 -12.72 -8.12 6.35
C ALA A 11 -13.47 -7.69 7.63
N TRP A 12 -14.45 -8.51 8.08
CA TRP A 12 -15.16 -8.28 9.33
C TRP A 12 -14.22 -8.33 10.53
N HIS A 13 -13.33 -9.35 10.59
CA HIS A 13 -12.34 -9.46 11.67
C HIS A 13 -11.32 -8.32 11.65
N LEU A 14 -10.85 -7.92 10.49
CA LEU A 14 -9.96 -6.75 10.35
C LEU A 14 -10.64 -5.48 10.90
N LYS A 15 -11.88 -5.21 10.50
CA LYS A 15 -12.64 -4.07 11.05
C LYS A 15 -12.82 -4.18 12.57
N ARG A 16 -13.04 -5.40 13.10
CA ARG A 16 -13.24 -5.63 14.52
C ARG A 16 -11.99 -5.28 15.33
N VAL A 17 -10.82 -5.75 14.89
CA VAL A 17 -9.55 -5.53 15.62
C VAL A 17 -8.92 -4.17 15.34
N LEU A 18 -9.28 -3.52 14.24
CA LEU A 18 -8.76 -2.21 13.88
C LEU A 18 -9.17 -1.16 14.92
N LYS A 19 -8.19 -0.46 15.49
CA LYS A 19 -8.41 0.65 16.44
C LYS A 19 -9.04 1.86 15.72
N PRO A 20 -9.79 2.73 16.41
CA PRO A 20 -10.20 4.02 15.86
C PRO A 20 -8.98 4.81 15.35
N GLY A 21 -9.08 5.34 14.14
CA GLY A 21 -7.97 5.99 13.43
C GLY A 21 -6.96 5.04 12.80
N GLY A 22 -7.14 3.72 12.92
CA GLY A 22 -6.33 2.73 12.23
C GLY A 22 -6.64 2.66 10.74
N VAL A 23 -5.69 2.12 9.99
CA VAL A 23 -5.70 2.05 8.52
C VAL A 23 -5.52 0.60 8.07
N ILE A 24 -6.30 0.18 7.08
CA ILE A 24 -6.12 -1.05 6.33
C ILE A 24 -5.58 -0.65 4.96
N VAL A 25 -4.48 -1.26 4.56
CA VAL A 25 -3.97 -1.23 3.19
C VAL A 25 -4.31 -2.57 2.56
N TRP A 26 -5.15 -2.56 1.54
CA TRP A 26 -5.64 -3.76 0.89
C TRP A 26 -5.16 -3.81 -0.56
N VAL A 27 -4.17 -4.67 -0.82
CA VAL A 27 -3.57 -4.84 -2.15
C VAL A 27 -4.24 -6.01 -2.84
N VAL A 28 -4.79 -5.78 -4.03
CA VAL A 28 -5.55 -6.80 -4.76
C VAL A 28 -5.56 -6.53 -6.25
N ALA A 29 -5.55 -7.62 -7.03
CA ALA A 29 -5.80 -7.61 -8.46
C ALA A 29 -7.02 -8.47 -8.78
N ASP A 30 -7.66 -8.19 -9.91
CA ASP A 30 -8.69 -9.05 -10.46
C ASP A 30 -8.09 -10.20 -11.27
N ALA A 31 -8.73 -11.37 -11.17
CA ALA A 31 -8.45 -12.49 -12.06
C ALA A 31 -9.32 -12.36 -13.32
N THR A 32 -8.76 -12.74 -14.46
CA THR A 32 -9.55 -12.87 -15.71
C THR A 32 -9.91 -14.34 -15.92
N LYS A 33 -11.20 -14.60 -16.09
CA LYS A 33 -11.74 -15.92 -16.39
C LYS A 33 -12.76 -15.80 -17.51
N ASP A 34 -12.66 -16.66 -18.50
CA ASP A 34 -13.58 -16.73 -19.64
C ASP A 34 -13.78 -15.36 -20.34
N GLY A 35 -12.69 -14.59 -20.49
CA GLY A 35 -12.70 -13.28 -21.13
C GLY A 35 -13.24 -12.12 -20.28
N SER A 36 -13.58 -12.36 -19.02
CA SER A 36 -14.11 -11.35 -18.08
C SER A 36 -13.23 -11.21 -16.85
N GLU A 37 -12.98 -9.99 -16.41
CA GLU A 37 -12.41 -9.74 -15.08
C GLU A 37 -13.41 -10.09 -14.00
N SER A 38 -12.90 -10.57 -12.85
CA SER A 38 -13.74 -10.99 -11.72
C SER A 38 -14.51 -9.83 -11.07
N GLY A 39 -13.96 -8.62 -11.14
CA GLY A 39 -14.50 -7.47 -10.42
C GLY A 39 -14.39 -7.59 -8.88
N SER A 40 -13.69 -8.61 -8.39
CA SER A 40 -13.56 -8.89 -6.96
C SER A 40 -12.88 -7.77 -6.20
N SER A 41 -11.93 -7.07 -6.81
CA SER A 41 -11.25 -5.92 -6.23
C SER A 41 -12.24 -4.81 -5.84
N PHE A 42 -13.17 -4.48 -6.73
CA PHE A 42 -14.19 -3.46 -6.50
C PHE A 42 -15.21 -3.91 -5.45
N GLU A 43 -15.63 -5.19 -5.50
CA GLU A 43 -16.53 -5.75 -4.50
C GLU A 43 -15.92 -5.68 -3.10
N GLN A 44 -14.64 -6.01 -2.97
CA GLN A 44 -13.89 -5.96 -1.72
C GLN A 44 -13.79 -4.53 -1.18
N ALA A 45 -13.45 -3.56 -2.03
CA ALA A 45 -13.40 -2.14 -1.65
C ALA A 45 -14.76 -1.63 -1.17
N LEU A 46 -15.84 -1.95 -1.89
CA LEU A 46 -17.20 -1.57 -1.52
C LEU A 46 -17.66 -2.29 -0.24
N HIS A 47 -17.20 -3.53 0.00
CA HIS A 47 -17.50 -4.24 1.24
C HIS A 47 -16.92 -3.56 2.46
N PHE A 48 -15.68 -3.08 2.43
CA PHE A 48 -15.11 -2.28 3.52
C PHE A 48 -15.98 -1.05 3.85
N LYS A 49 -16.53 -0.39 2.83
CA LYS A 49 -17.49 0.71 3.06
C LYS A 49 -18.78 0.22 3.72
N ARG A 50 -19.35 -0.91 3.29
CA ARG A 50 -20.56 -1.50 3.91
C ARG A 50 -20.31 -1.87 5.38
N LEU A 51 -19.08 -2.26 5.74
CA LEU A 51 -18.67 -2.49 7.12
C LEU A 51 -18.55 -1.19 7.94
N GLY A 52 -18.72 0.00 7.34
CA GLY A 52 -18.63 1.29 8.01
C GLY A 52 -17.21 1.85 8.09
N LEU A 53 -16.27 1.34 7.28
CA LEU A 53 -14.97 1.96 7.08
C LEU A 53 -15.05 3.04 5.99
N ASN A 54 -14.21 4.06 6.09
CA ASN A 54 -14.04 5.04 5.03
C ASN A 54 -13.06 4.50 3.99
N LEU A 55 -13.42 4.47 2.72
CA LEU A 55 -12.46 4.30 1.63
C LEU A 55 -11.78 5.65 1.43
N LEU A 56 -10.58 5.78 2.01
CA LEU A 56 -9.83 7.05 2.03
C LEU A 56 -9.18 7.35 0.70
N ASP A 57 -8.57 6.33 0.07
CA ASP A 57 -7.88 6.47 -1.22
C ASP A 57 -7.96 5.16 -2.00
N THR A 58 -7.94 5.29 -3.33
CA THR A 58 -7.74 4.19 -4.27
C THR A 58 -6.41 4.44 -4.97
N MET A 59 -5.40 3.70 -4.55
CA MET A 59 -4.05 3.83 -5.08
C MET A 59 -3.77 2.72 -6.09
N ILE A 60 -2.78 2.94 -6.94
CA ILE A 60 -2.35 2.00 -7.97
C ILE A 60 -0.88 1.65 -7.74
N TRP A 61 -0.59 0.38 -7.60
CA TRP A 61 0.75 -0.14 -7.80
C TRP A 61 0.94 -0.45 -9.28
N ASN A 62 1.67 0.42 -9.98
CA ASN A 62 2.06 0.23 -11.36
C ASN A 62 3.24 -0.76 -11.41
N LYS A 63 3.02 -1.89 -12.08
CA LYS A 63 4.02 -2.95 -12.26
C LYS A 63 4.53 -2.93 -13.69
N PRO A 64 5.82 -3.16 -13.94
CA PRO A 64 6.26 -3.46 -15.30
C PRO A 64 5.53 -4.71 -15.78
N PRO A 65 5.12 -4.77 -17.05
CA PRO A 65 4.39 -5.92 -17.58
C PRO A 65 5.21 -7.20 -17.43
N ALA A 66 4.62 -8.20 -16.78
CA ALA A 66 5.23 -9.52 -16.59
C ALA A 66 4.96 -10.42 -17.81
N GLY A 67 5.54 -10.06 -18.98
CA GLY A 67 5.34 -10.81 -20.21
C GLY A 67 3.97 -10.57 -20.88
N ALA A 68 3.71 -11.30 -21.96
CA ALA A 68 2.47 -11.19 -22.74
C ALA A 68 1.34 -12.01 -22.11
N ASN A 69 0.82 -11.58 -20.96
CA ASN A 69 -0.29 -12.24 -20.28
C ASN A 69 -1.67 -11.66 -20.67
N GLY A 70 -1.75 -10.88 -21.74
CA GLY A 70 -3.01 -10.46 -22.31
C GLY A 70 -3.60 -11.54 -23.23
N ASN A 71 -4.93 -11.61 -23.34
CA ASN A 71 -5.57 -12.26 -24.47
C ASN A 71 -5.54 -11.28 -25.66
N ASN A 72 -5.91 -11.77 -26.86
CA ASN A 72 -5.87 -10.94 -28.08
C ASN A 72 -6.82 -9.73 -28.04
N ASP A 73 -7.73 -9.67 -27.06
CA ASP A 73 -8.81 -8.69 -26.98
C ASP A 73 -8.63 -7.70 -25.81
N ALA A 74 -7.59 -7.87 -24.96
CA ALA A 74 -7.35 -7.01 -23.80
C ALA A 74 -5.88 -6.64 -23.66
N TYR A 75 -5.63 -5.47 -23.08
CA TYR A 75 -4.27 -5.05 -22.74
C TYR A 75 -3.69 -5.88 -21.61
N SER A 76 -2.36 -6.05 -21.60
CA SER A 76 -1.66 -6.70 -20.50
C SER A 76 -1.87 -5.94 -19.21
N GLN A 77 -2.27 -6.65 -18.14
CA GLN A 77 -2.43 -6.05 -16.83
C GLN A 77 -1.05 -5.68 -16.24
N SER A 78 -0.86 -4.41 -15.95
CA SER A 78 0.36 -3.86 -15.36
C SER A 78 0.10 -3.15 -14.04
N ALA A 79 -1.05 -3.36 -13.41
CA ALA A 79 -1.42 -2.65 -12.20
C ALA A 79 -2.15 -3.55 -11.20
N GLU A 80 -1.97 -3.24 -9.92
CA GLU A 80 -2.82 -3.73 -8.83
C GLU A 80 -3.41 -2.56 -8.06
N TYR A 81 -4.61 -2.76 -7.52
CA TYR A 81 -5.23 -1.78 -6.64
C TYR A 81 -4.66 -1.86 -5.23
N MET A 82 -4.48 -0.71 -4.61
CA MET A 82 -4.13 -0.58 -3.20
C MET A 82 -5.21 0.28 -2.55
N PHE A 83 -6.24 -0.35 -1.98
CA PHE A 83 -7.32 0.36 -1.33
C PHE A 83 -6.93 0.73 0.10
N ILE A 84 -7.10 1.99 0.45
CA ILE A 84 -6.85 2.51 1.78
C ILE A 84 -8.16 2.69 2.51
N ALA A 85 -8.46 1.76 3.43
CA ALA A 85 -9.67 1.83 4.24
C ALA A 85 -9.34 2.24 5.68
N THR A 86 -10.17 3.08 6.29
CA THR A 86 -9.88 3.67 7.61
C THR A 86 -11.08 3.60 8.55
N LYS A 87 -10.80 3.39 9.84
CA LYS A 87 -11.82 3.45 10.90
C LYS A 87 -11.89 4.87 11.47
N GLY A 88 -12.70 5.71 10.81
CA GLY A 88 -12.74 7.14 11.05
C GLY A 88 -11.57 7.89 10.40
N LYS A 89 -11.21 9.06 10.93
CA LYS A 89 -10.06 9.84 10.45
C LYS A 89 -8.76 9.11 10.81
N PRO A 90 -7.79 8.94 9.88
CA PRO A 90 -6.50 8.34 10.20
C PRO A 90 -5.81 9.09 11.34
N LYS A 91 -5.28 8.34 12.31
CA LYS A 91 -4.48 8.91 13.40
C LYS A 91 -3.11 9.38 12.90
N THR A 92 -2.55 8.67 11.92
CA THR A 92 -1.24 8.94 11.33
C THR A 92 -1.37 9.04 9.81
N SER A 93 -0.70 10.02 9.22
CA SER A 93 -0.61 10.21 7.77
C SER A 93 0.71 10.92 7.42
N ASN A 94 1.80 10.15 7.38
CA ASN A 94 3.15 10.61 7.04
C ASN A 94 3.37 10.44 5.53
N ARG A 95 2.74 11.29 4.73
CA ARG A 95 2.80 11.17 3.27
C ARG A 95 4.23 11.39 2.76
N LEU A 96 4.69 10.52 1.89
CA LEU A 96 6.03 10.56 1.32
C LEU A 96 6.18 11.75 0.37
N ALA A 97 7.28 12.49 0.53
CA ALA A 97 7.61 13.66 -0.29
C ALA A 97 8.92 13.38 -1.06
N ASP A 98 8.83 12.57 -2.09
CA ASP A 98 9.96 12.12 -2.91
C ASP A 98 9.77 12.31 -4.41
N ARG A 99 8.64 12.91 -4.81
CA ARG A 99 8.38 13.25 -6.20
C ARG A 99 9.13 14.54 -6.57
N VAL A 100 10.04 14.45 -7.53
CA VAL A 100 10.75 15.64 -8.05
C VAL A 100 9.76 16.63 -8.65
N ASN A 101 9.80 17.87 -8.20
CA ASN A 101 8.99 18.96 -8.74
C ASN A 101 9.66 19.56 -9.98
N LYS A 102 8.97 19.51 -11.12
CA LYS A 102 9.44 20.11 -12.38
C LYS A 102 9.63 21.64 -12.31
N SER A 103 8.95 22.28 -11.36
CA SER A 103 8.99 23.73 -11.15
C SER A 103 9.76 24.11 -9.87
N ALA A 104 10.68 23.26 -9.41
CA ALA A 104 11.50 23.54 -8.25
C ALA A 104 12.23 24.91 -8.41
N GLY A 105 12.34 25.65 -7.31
CA GLY A 105 12.98 26.98 -7.30
C GLY A 105 12.12 28.13 -7.87
N THR A 106 10.93 27.84 -8.44
CA THR A 106 10.01 28.88 -8.85
C THR A 106 9.09 29.28 -7.71
N SER A 107 8.59 30.53 -7.74
CA SER A 107 7.60 31.03 -6.79
C SER A 107 6.19 30.87 -7.39
N ARG A 108 5.28 30.29 -6.64
CA ARG A 108 3.86 30.28 -6.98
C ARG A 108 3.14 31.34 -6.18
N ALA A 109 2.64 32.37 -6.86
CA ALA A 109 1.65 33.24 -6.26
C ALA A 109 0.41 32.39 -5.95
N GLY A 110 -0.12 32.45 -4.74
CA GLY A 110 -1.41 31.83 -4.42
C GLY A 110 -2.45 32.41 -5.37
N THR A 111 -2.82 31.68 -6.40
CA THR A 111 -3.89 32.10 -7.28
C THR A 111 -5.21 31.86 -6.55
N SER A 112 -5.89 32.92 -6.18
CA SER A 112 -7.33 32.94 -5.93
C SER A 112 -8.10 32.61 -7.21
N GLY A 113 -7.83 31.44 -7.77
CA GLY A 113 -8.62 30.90 -8.87
C GLY A 113 -9.90 30.29 -8.32
N GLY A 114 -11.06 30.47 -8.98
CA GLY A 114 -12.42 30.12 -8.58
C GLY A 114 -12.67 28.72 -7.95
N ARG A 115 -11.62 27.91 -7.79
CA ARG A 115 -11.62 26.66 -7.03
C ARG A 115 -11.43 26.90 -5.53
N ALA A 116 -10.67 27.95 -5.14
CA ALA A 116 -10.46 28.30 -3.73
C ALA A 116 -11.76 28.89 -3.13
N GLU A 117 -12.47 29.71 -3.88
CA GLU A 117 -13.78 30.24 -3.48
C GLU A 117 -14.84 29.16 -3.31
N LYS A 118 -14.86 28.18 -4.23
CA LYS A 118 -15.83 27.07 -4.20
C LYS A 118 -15.65 26.16 -2.97
N TYR A 119 -14.45 26.09 -2.39
CA TYR A 119 -14.14 25.24 -1.23
C TYR A 119 -13.76 26.02 0.04
N GLY A 120 -14.06 27.34 0.08
CA GLY A 120 -13.90 28.15 1.29
C GLY A 120 -12.44 28.39 1.72
N SER A 121 -11.48 28.19 0.82
CA SER A 121 -10.07 28.47 1.09
C SER A 121 -9.79 29.97 0.95
N LYS A 122 -9.39 30.64 2.02
CA LYS A 122 -8.97 32.06 1.98
C LYS A 122 -7.64 32.18 1.25
N ASP A 123 -7.59 33.04 0.24
CA ASP A 123 -6.34 33.49 -0.37
C ASP A 123 -5.52 34.25 0.68
N THR A 124 -4.36 33.71 1.04
CA THR A 124 -3.49 34.34 2.04
C THR A 124 -2.47 35.29 1.40
N GLY A 125 -2.47 35.47 0.07
CA GLY A 125 -1.49 36.29 -0.65
C GLY A 125 -0.03 35.82 -0.47
N ARG A 126 0.19 34.64 0.11
CA ARG A 126 1.52 34.14 0.41
C ARG A 126 2.18 33.59 -0.86
N ILE A 127 3.28 34.19 -1.26
CA ILE A 127 4.18 33.59 -2.26
C ILE A 127 4.83 32.38 -1.62
N GLN A 128 4.57 31.21 -2.18
CA GLN A 128 5.17 29.96 -1.73
C GLN A 128 6.25 29.53 -2.71
N GLN A 129 7.48 29.38 -2.24
CA GLN A 129 8.53 28.76 -3.05
C GLN A 129 8.24 27.27 -3.21
N ILE A 130 8.36 26.77 -4.44
CA ILE A 130 8.21 25.35 -4.74
C ILE A 130 9.51 24.66 -4.40
N GLY A 131 9.47 23.79 -3.40
CA GLY A 131 10.62 22.97 -3.02
C GLY A 131 10.97 21.92 -4.09
N ASP A 132 12.16 21.34 -3.97
CA ASP A 132 12.67 20.33 -4.93
C ASP A 132 11.80 19.08 -4.98
N LEU A 133 11.26 18.68 -3.84
CA LEU A 133 10.42 17.50 -3.70
C LEU A 133 8.97 17.87 -3.36
N GLY A 134 8.05 17.18 -3.97
CA GLY A 134 6.61 17.23 -3.68
C GLY A 134 6.08 15.88 -3.20
N LEU A 135 4.85 15.89 -2.70
CA LEU A 135 4.19 14.67 -2.27
C LEU A 135 4.07 13.67 -3.43
N ARG A 136 4.35 12.40 -3.12
CA ARG A 136 4.10 11.29 -4.05
C ARG A 136 2.61 11.25 -4.40
N THR A 137 2.30 10.86 -5.64
CA THR A 137 0.91 10.64 -6.09
C THR A 137 0.40 9.29 -5.59
N ASN A 138 -0.86 8.98 -5.86
CA ASN A 138 -1.46 7.67 -5.55
C ASN A 138 -1.16 6.58 -6.59
N VAL A 139 -0.32 6.85 -7.60
CA VAL A 139 0.23 5.84 -8.51
C VAL A 139 1.70 5.64 -8.16
N TRP A 140 2.04 4.40 -7.79
CA TRP A 140 3.39 4.05 -7.32
C TRP A 140 4.09 3.10 -8.28
N ASP A 141 5.26 3.49 -8.76
CA ASP A 141 6.15 2.70 -9.61
C ASP A 141 7.22 2.03 -8.74
N LEU A 142 6.91 0.85 -8.22
CA LEU A 142 7.78 0.15 -7.26
C LEU A 142 8.51 -1.08 -7.85
N GLY A 143 8.29 -1.35 -9.13
CA GLY A 143 8.85 -2.52 -9.79
C GLY A 143 8.24 -3.84 -9.29
N LEU A 144 8.90 -4.96 -9.61
CA LEU A 144 8.53 -6.29 -9.16
C LEU A 144 9.44 -6.74 -7.99
N ALA A 145 8.96 -7.65 -7.15
CA ALA A 145 9.76 -8.25 -6.09
C ALA A 145 11.02 -8.93 -6.62
N SER A 146 10.96 -9.53 -7.81
CA SER A 146 12.11 -10.17 -8.48
C SER A 146 13.22 -9.19 -8.88
N GLN A 147 12.93 -7.90 -8.97
CA GLN A 147 13.88 -6.84 -9.33
C GLN A 147 14.54 -6.19 -8.11
N GLN A 148 14.18 -6.62 -6.91
CA GLN A 148 14.74 -6.08 -5.68
C GLN A 148 16.13 -6.64 -5.37
N LYS A 149 16.79 -6.03 -4.39
CA LYS A 149 18.06 -6.52 -3.86
C LYS A 149 17.93 -7.95 -3.37
N ALA A 150 19.03 -8.72 -3.44
CA ALA A 150 19.02 -10.13 -3.06
C ALA A 150 18.51 -10.37 -1.63
N GLU A 151 18.84 -9.47 -0.70
CA GLU A 151 18.40 -9.52 0.70
C GLU A 151 16.89 -9.33 0.90
N ASP A 152 16.20 -8.74 -0.09
CA ASP A 152 14.76 -8.50 -0.06
C ASP A 152 13.97 -9.56 -0.82
N LYS A 153 14.66 -10.45 -1.56
CA LYS A 153 14.03 -11.54 -2.32
C LYS A 153 13.49 -12.62 -1.38
N SER A 154 12.47 -13.28 -1.84
CA SER A 154 11.80 -14.38 -1.16
C SER A 154 11.45 -15.45 -2.18
N ASP A 155 11.57 -16.71 -1.80
CA ASP A 155 11.16 -17.87 -2.62
C ASP A 155 9.63 -18.08 -2.63
N HIS A 156 8.87 -17.16 -2.07
CA HIS A 156 7.41 -17.19 -2.10
C HIS A 156 6.91 -17.01 -3.55
N PRO A 157 5.93 -17.81 -4.03
CA PRO A 157 5.45 -17.78 -5.42
C PRO A 157 4.82 -16.44 -5.84
N ALA A 158 4.34 -15.64 -4.90
CA ALA A 158 3.71 -14.35 -5.17
C ALA A 158 4.19 -13.26 -4.18
N PRO A 159 5.49 -12.93 -4.15
CA PRO A 159 5.98 -11.89 -3.25
C PRO A 159 5.62 -10.51 -3.80
N PHE A 160 5.25 -9.59 -2.93
CA PHE A 160 5.19 -8.17 -3.26
C PHE A 160 6.51 -7.47 -2.88
N PRO A 161 6.81 -6.30 -3.50
CA PRO A 161 8.05 -5.58 -3.23
C PRO A 161 8.16 -5.13 -1.77
N PHE A 162 9.35 -5.26 -1.19
CA PHE A 162 9.65 -4.76 0.16
C PHE A 162 9.29 -3.27 0.32
N ASN A 163 9.62 -2.46 -0.69
CA ASN A 163 9.31 -1.04 -0.70
C ASN A 163 7.80 -0.75 -0.63
N LEU A 164 6.95 -1.62 -1.17
CA LEU A 164 5.51 -1.46 -1.07
C LEU A 164 5.06 -1.53 0.39
N ALA A 165 5.47 -2.57 1.12
CA ALA A 165 5.16 -2.70 2.55
C ALA A 165 5.79 -1.56 3.36
N ARG A 166 7.08 -1.29 3.16
CA ARG A 166 7.83 -0.26 3.88
C ARG A 166 7.15 1.10 3.75
N ASP A 167 6.80 1.51 2.55
CA ASP A 167 6.28 2.84 2.27
C ASP A 167 4.86 3.01 2.80
N HIS A 168 4.02 1.97 2.74
CA HIS A 168 2.71 2.00 3.39
C HIS A 168 2.82 2.03 4.91
N ILE A 169 3.69 1.21 5.52
CA ILE A 169 3.91 1.21 6.97
C ILE A 169 4.42 2.57 7.44
N ALA A 170 5.40 3.15 6.74
CA ALA A 170 5.91 4.49 7.05
C ALA A 170 4.83 5.57 6.97
N THR A 171 3.96 5.48 5.96
CA THR A 171 2.88 6.44 5.74
C THR A 171 1.82 6.38 6.85
N TRP A 172 1.39 5.18 7.22
CA TRP A 172 0.18 5.01 8.04
C TRP A 172 0.45 4.65 9.50
N SER A 173 1.72 4.62 9.92
CA SER A 173 2.09 4.33 11.31
C SER A 173 3.30 5.16 11.77
N ASN A 174 3.54 5.17 13.08
CA ASN A 174 4.73 5.73 13.71
C ASN A 174 5.58 4.61 14.34
N PRO A 175 6.87 4.82 14.64
CA PRO A 175 7.66 3.89 15.44
C PRO A 175 6.92 3.50 16.72
N GLY A 176 6.95 2.21 17.07
CA GLY A 176 6.22 1.63 18.20
C GLY A 176 4.76 1.23 17.92
N ASP A 177 4.14 1.68 16.82
CA ASP A 177 2.80 1.23 16.44
C ASP A 177 2.80 -0.25 16.03
N LEU A 178 1.62 -0.89 16.12
CA LEU A 178 1.43 -2.30 15.78
C LEU A 178 0.92 -2.44 14.34
N VAL A 179 1.61 -3.25 13.56
CA VAL A 179 1.24 -3.69 12.20
C VAL A 179 0.72 -5.12 12.26
N LEU A 180 -0.41 -5.38 11.64
CA LEU A 180 -1.00 -6.72 11.49
C LEU A 180 -1.03 -7.11 10.01
N ASP A 181 -0.49 -8.29 9.69
CA ASP A 181 -0.63 -8.90 8.38
C ASP A 181 -1.34 -10.26 8.52
N PRO A 182 -2.58 -10.39 8.05
CA PRO A 182 -3.33 -11.65 8.15
C PRO A 182 -2.90 -12.72 7.14
N PHE A 183 -1.98 -12.38 6.22
CA PHE A 183 -1.45 -13.26 5.17
C PHE A 183 0.05 -13.07 5.04
N SER A 184 0.76 -13.30 6.14
CA SER A 184 2.15 -12.88 6.31
C SER A 184 3.13 -13.52 5.32
N GLY A 185 2.80 -14.69 4.79
CA GLY A 185 3.66 -15.42 3.86
C GLY A 185 5.09 -15.54 4.40
N SER A 186 6.07 -15.26 3.56
CA SER A 186 7.49 -15.26 3.90
C SER A 186 7.97 -14.03 4.70
N GLY A 187 7.05 -13.20 5.25
CA GLY A 187 7.37 -12.15 6.21
C GLY A 187 7.87 -10.81 5.63
N THR A 188 7.51 -10.45 4.41
CA THR A 188 7.93 -9.15 3.83
C THR A 188 7.42 -7.96 4.65
N THR A 189 6.14 -7.99 5.08
CA THR A 189 5.55 -6.98 5.97
C THR A 189 6.25 -6.96 7.34
N ALA A 190 6.57 -8.13 7.89
CA ALA A 190 7.26 -8.25 9.16
C ALA A 190 8.65 -7.62 9.14
N LYS A 191 9.44 -7.93 8.08
CA LYS A 191 10.76 -7.33 7.86
C LYS A 191 10.65 -5.81 7.75
N ALA A 192 9.69 -5.30 6.98
CA ALA A 192 9.47 -3.86 6.82
C ALA A 192 9.06 -3.19 8.14
N ALA A 193 8.17 -3.82 8.91
CA ALA A 193 7.76 -3.30 10.21
C ALA A 193 8.95 -3.23 11.19
N LYS A 194 9.77 -4.29 11.28
CA LYS A 194 10.97 -4.31 12.10
C LYS A 194 11.96 -3.22 11.70
N THR A 195 12.28 -3.11 10.41
CA THR A 195 13.20 -2.09 9.87
C THR A 195 12.78 -0.66 10.24
N LEU A 196 11.48 -0.43 10.32
CA LEU A 196 10.92 0.88 10.65
C LEU A 196 10.64 1.06 12.17
N GLY A 197 11.01 0.11 13.02
CA GLY A 197 10.78 0.17 14.46
C GLY A 197 9.31 0.01 14.88
N ARG A 198 8.50 -0.73 14.11
CA ARG A 198 7.11 -1.07 14.43
C ARG A 198 7.04 -2.45 15.06
N GLN A 199 6.02 -2.65 15.90
CA GLN A 199 5.63 -3.98 16.35
C GLN A 199 4.88 -4.72 15.24
N PHE A 200 4.95 -6.04 15.23
CA PHE A 200 4.34 -6.83 14.18
C PHE A 200 3.61 -8.06 14.72
N ILE A 201 2.47 -8.38 14.13
CA ILE A 201 1.75 -9.65 14.26
C ILE A 201 1.49 -10.17 12.85
N GLY A 202 2.00 -11.35 12.51
CA GLY A 202 1.71 -12.06 11.26
C GLY A 202 0.87 -13.29 11.52
N LEU A 203 -0.04 -13.58 10.60
CA LEU A 203 -0.79 -14.84 10.56
C LEU A 203 -0.43 -15.54 9.26
N GLU A 204 -0.02 -16.80 9.36
CA GLU A 204 0.33 -17.65 8.23
C GLU A 204 -0.08 -19.09 8.55
N VAL A 205 -0.68 -19.77 7.57
CA VAL A 205 -1.17 -21.15 7.76
C VAL A 205 -0.13 -22.17 7.37
N ASN A 206 0.84 -21.81 6.52
CA ASN A 206 1.91 -22.69 6.07
C ASN A 206 3.10 -22.59 7.02
N PRO A 207 3.45 -23.68 7.75
CA PRO A 207 4.56 -23.68 8.71
C PRO A 207 5.92 -23.40 8.04
N ASP A 208 6.12 -23.78 6.77
CA ASP A 208 7.36 -23.52 6.06
C ASP A 208 7.56 -22.03 5.84
N TYR A 209 6.48 -21.30 5.49
CA TYR A 209 6.54 -19.84 5.37
C TYR A 209 6.70 -19.14 6.71
N CYS A 210 6.13 -19.69 7.79
CA CYS A 210 6.40 -19.19 9.14
C CYS A 210 7.90 -19.26 9.46
N ALA A 211 8.54 -20.41 9.22
CA ALA A 211 9.97 -20.58 9.46
C ALA A 211 10.85 -19.64 8.62
N ILE A 212 10.50 -19.43 7.33
CA ILE A 212 11.18 -18.48 6.46
C ILE A 212 11.01 -17.04 7.01
N ALA A 213 9.79 -16.66 7.42
CA ALA A 213 9.52 -15.35 7.97
C ALA A 213 10.31 -15.09 9.26
N GLU A 214 10.35 -16.05 10.17
CA GLU A 214 11.12 -15.98 11.42
C GLU A 214 12.62 -15.80 11.15
N GLN A 215 13.18 -16.59 10.21
CA GLN A 215 14.59 -16.45 9.81
C GLN A 215 14.89 -15.06 9.24
N ARG A 216 14.03 -14.54 8.35
CA ARG A 216 14.20 -13.21 7.74
C ARG A 216 14.09 -12.07 8.76
N ILE A 217 13.25 -12.23 9.76
CA ILE A 217 13.08 -11.24 10.85
C ILE A 217 14.27 -11.33 11.82
N ALA A 218 14.80 -12.55 12.08
CA ALA A 218 15.93 -12.76 12.96
C ALA A 218 17.24 -12.20 12.41
N GLN A 219 17.39 -12.11 11.08
CA GLN A 219 18.54 -11.46 10.47
C GLN A 219 18.61 -10.01 10.92
N GLU A 220 19.50 -9.70 11.83
CA GLU A 220 19.83 -8.33 12.17
C GLU A 220 20.54 -7.71 10.97
N VAL A 221 19.99 -6.62 10.46
CA VAL A 221 20.72 -5.74 9.56
C VAL A 221 21.77 -5.07 10.44
N LEU A 222 22.99 -5.57 10.42
CA LEU A 222 24.15 -4.84 10.91
C LEU A 222 24.27 -3.62 9.99
N GLU A 223 23.69 -2.50 10.39
CA GLU A 223 24.06 -1.21 9.84
C GLU A 223 25.51 -0.98 10.28
N LEU A 224 26.44 -1.18 9.36
CA LEU A 224 27.80 -0.68 9.51
C LEU A 224 27.71 0.84 9.49
N VAL A 225 27.81 1.44 10.66
CA VAL A 225 27.95 2.88 10.88
C VAL A 225 29.32 3.31 10.38
#